data_f9b78860ed179080976582c7ac4de0d8
#
_entry.id   f9b78860ed179080976582c7ac4de0d8
#
_cell.length_a   1.000
_cell.length_b   1.000
_cell.length_c   1.000
_cell.angle_alpha   90.00
_cell.angle_beta   90.00
_cell.angle_gamma   90.00
#
_symmetry.space_group_name_H-M   'P 1'
#
loop_
_entity.id
_entity.type
_entity.pdbx_description
1 polymer ?
#
loop_
_entity_poly.entity_id
_entity_poly.type
_entity_poly.pdbx_seq_one_letter_code
_entity_poly.pdbx_strand_id
1 'polypeptide(L)'
;MRYRNVDAYDYRVQSHYSGNGVVWEVYERTSDGWEKRKRGYDKRVAEARERAHAVIARLAEVRYGADYRVSRLVPLKYPMCWGVLVERSACRNLK
;
A
#
# COMPACT_ATOMS: atom_id res chain seq x y z
N MET A 1 6.47 -6.08 -21.11
CA MET A 1 5.85 -5.96 -19.84
C MET A 1 5.07 -4.67 -19.66
N ARG A 2 3.96 -4.77 -19.02
CA ARG A 2 3.11 -3.64 -18.92
C ARG A 2 2.85 -3.31 -17.45
N TYR A 3 3.00 -2.08 -17.08
CA TYR A 3 2.76 -1.64 -15.72
C TYR A 3 1.35 -1.12 -15.59
N ARG A 4 0.74 -1.40 -14.45
CA ARG A 4 -0.59 -0.88 -14.22
C ARG A 4 -0.53 0.60 -13.88
N ASN A 5 -1.59 1.28 -14.24
CA ASN A 5 -1.74 2.66 -13.87
C ASN A 5 -1.88 2.75 -12.35
N VAL A 6 -1.19 3.67 -11.73
CA VAL A 6 -1.23 3.82 -10.28
C VAL A 6 -2.65 4.08 -9.79
N ASP A 7 -3.47 4.71 -10.63
CA ASP A 7 -4.85 5.02 -10.23
C ASP A 7 -5.75 3.78 -10.18
N ALA A 8 -5.24 2.63 -10.59
CA ALA A 8 -6.00 1.39 -10.46
C ALA A 8 -5.92 0.82 -9.05
N TYR A 9 -5.09 1.38 -8.20
CA TYR A 9 -4.89 0.87 -6.84
C TYR A 9 -5.57 1.75 -5.81
N ASP A 10 -5.84 1.17 -4.66
CA ASP A 10 -6.49 1.89 -3.57
C ASP A 10 -5.49 2.57 -2.66
N TYR A 11 -4.29 2.00 -2.57
CA TYR A 11 -3.21 2.55 -1.78
C TYR A 11 -1.93 2.47 -2.57
N ARG A 12 -1.00 3.34 -2.21
CA ARG A 12 0.29 3.40 -2.88
C ARG A 12 1.37 3.61 -1.84
N VAL A 13 2.49 2.93 -2.02
CA VAL A 13 3.66 3.14 -1.19
C VAL A 13 4.75 3.72 -2.08
N GLN A 14 5.34 4.81 -1.64
CA GLN A 14 6.52 5.36 -2.29
C GLN A 14 7.65 5.32 -1.28
N SER A 15 8.83 4.96 -1.74
CA SER A 15 9.97 4.93 -0.85
C SER A 15 11.21 5.37 -1.61
N HIS A 16 12.21 5.76 -0.84
CA HIS A 16 13.49 6.16 -1.41
C HIS A 16 14.55 6.03 -0.33
N TYR A 17 15.78 5.88 -0.78
CA TYR A 17 16.91 5.81 0.15
C TYR A 17 17.18 7.19 0.73
N SER A 18 17.51 7.21 2.01
CA SER A 18 17.84 8.45 2.69
C SER A 18 18.84 8.12 3.77
N GLY A 19 20.03 8.65 3.66
CA GLY A 19 21.10 8.31 4.59
C GLY A 19 21.39 6.83 4.51
N ASN A 20 21.34 6.16 5.65
CA ASN A 20 21.62 4.74 5.72
C ASN A 20 20.37 3.87 5.70
N GLY A 21 19.25 4.44 5.34
CA GLY A 21 18.01 3.69 5.39
C GLY A 21 17.04 4.07 4.31
N VAL A 22 15.78 3.79 4.57
CA VAL A 22 14.70 3.94 3.61
C VAL A 22 13.58 4.72 4.24
N VAL A 23 13.18 5.80 3.58
CA VAL A 23 11.98 6.54 3.94
C VAL A 23 10.85 6.01 3.10
N TRP A 24 9.72 5.73 3.73
CA TRP A 24 8.55 5.24 3.01
C TRP A 24 7.34 6.09 3.37
N GLU A 25 6.43 6.21 2.41
CA GLU A 25 5.21 6.97 2.57
C GLU A 25 4.04 6.18 2.03
N VAL A 26 2.94 6.20 2.77
CA VAL A 26 1.70 5.54 2.37
C VAL A 26 0.71 6.58 1.95
N TYR A 27 0.13 6.38 0.76
CA TYR A 27 -0.91 7.25 0.22
C TYR A 27 -2.19 6.46 0.03
N GLU A 28 -3.29 7.13 0.27
CA GLU A 28 -4.61 6.56 0.05
C GLU A 28 -5.31 7.32 -1.06
N ARG A 29 -5.95 6.60 -1.96
CA ARG A 29 -6.70 7.22 -3.03
C ARG A 29 -8.06 7.67 -2.50
N THR A 30 -8.37 8.94 -2.70
CA THR A 30 -9.64 9.52 -2.29
C THR A 30 -10.30 10.13 -3.50
N SER A 31 -11.52 10.63 -3.32
CA SER A 31 -12.21 11.32 -4.42
C SER A 31 -11.47 12.56 -4.87
N ASP A 32 -10.63 13.12 -4.00
CA ASP A 32 -9.86 14.32 -4.32
C ASP A 32 -8.46 14.03 -4.78
N GLY A 33 -8.11 12.75 -4.94
CA GLY A 33 -6.78 12.36 -5.37
C GLY A 33 -6.07 11.56 -4.30
N TRP A 34 -4.75 11.56 -4.36
CA TRP A 34 -3.93 10.80 -3.43
C TRP A 34 -3.58 11.62 -2.21
N GLU A 35 -3.83 11.06 -1.04
CA GLU A 35 -3.52 11.73 0.22
C GLU A 35 -2.53 10.93 1.04
N LYS A 36 -1.49 11.59 1.52
CA LYS A 36 -0.51 10.93 2.36
C LYS A 36 -1.11 10.63 3.73
N ARG A 37 -0.98 9.37 4.15
CA ARG A 37 -1.53 8.95 5.44
C ARG A 37 -0.47 8.69 6.47
N LYS A 38 0.73 8.25 6.03
CA LYS A 38 1.76 7.89 6.99
C LYS A 38 3.12 7.98 6.33
N ARG A 39 4.12 8.26 7.13
CA ARG A 39 5.50 8.28 6.70
C ARG A 39 6.33 7.57 7.76
N GLY A 40 7.30 6.80 7.32
CA GLY A 40 8.16 6.09 8.25
C GLY A 40 9.56 5.94 7.72
N TYR A 41 10.40 5.36 8.55
CA TYR A 41 11.81 5.15 8.22
C TYR A 41 12.23 3.80 8.77
N ASP A 42 12.90 3.03 7.93
CA ASP A 42 13.46 1.75 8.33
C ASP A 42 14.82 1.60 7.68
N LYS A 43 15.63 0.71 8.22
CA LYS A 43 16.98 0.55 7.71
C LYS A 43 17.03 -0.21 6.40
N ARG A 44 16.05 -1.08 6.16
CA ARG A 44 16.06 -1.94 4.98
C ARG A 44 14.76 -1.84 4.23
N VAL A 45 14.85 -2.06 2.92
CA VAL A 45 13.66 -2.03 2.06
C VAL A 45 12.63 -3.06 2.51
N ALA A 46 13.08 -4.26 2.88
CA ALA A 46 12.15 -5.30 3.31
C ALA A 46 11.35 -4.88 4.53
N GLU A 47 12.00 -4.24 5.48
CA GLU A 47 11.32 -3.76 6.68
C GLU A 47 10.37 -2.62 6.35
N ALA A 48 10.81 -1.73 5.48
CA ALA A 48 9.96 -0.62 5.05
C ALA A 48 8.69 -1.13 4.39
N ARG A 49 8.83 -2.14 3.52
CA ARG A 49 7.68 -2.74 2.86
C ARG A 49 6.71 -3.36 3.85
N GLU A 50 7.22 -4.11 4.81
CA GLU A 50 6.38 -4.73 5.81
C GLU A 50 5.62 -3.72 6.63
N ARG A 51 6.31 -2.67 7.06
CA ARG A 51 5.67 -1.66 7.87
C ARG A 51 4.63 -0.89 7.09
N ALA A 52 4.96 -0.51 5.87
CA ALA A 52 4.02 0.21 5.02
C ALA A 52 2.78 -0.64 4.75
N HIS A 53 2.98 -1.93 4.49
CA HIS A 53 1.85 -2.82 4.24
C HIS A 53 0.97 -2.95 5.48
N ALA A 54 1.57 -3.03 6.67
CA ALA A 54 0.81 -3.12 7.91
C ALA A 54 -0.03 -1.85 8.13
N VAL A 55 0.52 -0.69 7.81
CA VAL A 55 -0.23 0.55 7.90
C VAL A 55 -1.43 0.52 6.97
N ILE A 56 -1.22 0.05 5.74
CA ILE A 56 -2.30 -0.02 4.76
C ILE A 56 -3.38 -0.98 5.23
N ALA A 57 -3.00 -2.14 5.76
CA ALA A 57 -3.97 -3.10 6.25
C ALA A 57 -4.84 -2.49 7.35
N ARG A 58 -4.23 -1.70 8.21
CA ARG A 58 -4.96 -1.05 9.27
C ARG A 58 -5.91 0.02 8.73
N LEU A 59 -5.42 0.83 7.81
CA LEU A 59 -6.26 1.86 7.19
C LEU A 59 -7.45 1.23 6.48
N ALA A 60 -7.21 0.14 5.78
CA ALA A 60 -8.27 -0.54 5.03
C ALA A 60 -9.29 -1.15 5.98
N GLU A 61 -8.83 -1.71 7.08
CA GLU A 61 -9.73 -2.28 8.06
C GLU A 61 -10.69 -1.24 8.61
N VAL A 62 -10.16 -0.07 8.92
CA VAL A 62 -10.97 1.01 9.44
C VAL A 62 -11.98 1.50 8.40
N ARG A 63 -11.54 1.58 7.15
CA ARG A 63 -12.40 2.15 6.11
C ARG A 63 -13.41 1.15 5.53
N TYR A 64 -12.99 -0.09 5.33
CA TYR A 64 -13.81 -1.08 4.62
C TYR A 64 -14.36 -2.18 5.51
N GLY A 65 -13.78 -2.39 6.67
CA GLY A 65 -14.25 -3.40 7.60
C GLY A 65 -13.58 -4.74 7.43
N ALA A 66 -14.00 -5.69 8.25
CA ALA A 66 -13.33 -6.98 8.34
C ALA A 66 -13.59 -7.90 7.15
N ASP A 67 -14.59 -7.58 6.34
CA ASP A 67 -14.89 -8.42 5.18
C ASP A 67 -13.97 -8.15 4.00
N TYR A 68 -13.04 -7.23 4.16
CA TYR A 68 -12.10 -6.87 3.11
C TYR A 68 -10.69 -7.15 3.54
N ARG A 69 -9.83 -7.34 2.58
CA ARG A 69 -8.40 -7.53 2.83
C ARG A 69 -7.61 -6.80 1.76
N VAL A 70 -6.35 -6.58 2.04
CA VAL A 70 -5.49 -5.89 1.10
C VAL A 70 -4.62 -6.90 0.36
N SER A 71 -4.30 -6.57 -0.87
CA SER A 71 -3.41 -7.39 -1.67
C SER A 71 -1.98 -7.23 -1.18
N ARG A 72 -1.10 -8.05 -1.74
CA ARG A 72 0.33 -7.85 -1.55
C ARG A 72 0.73 -6.56 -2.24
N LEU A 73 1.93 -6.10 -1.92
CA LEU A 73 2.51 -4.96 -2.62
C LEU A 73 2.83 -5.37 -4.05
N VAL A 74 2.31 -4.62 -4.99
CA VAL A 74 2.50 -4.88 -6.42
C VAL A 74 3.44 -3.82 -6.97
N PRO A 75 4.57 -4.21 -7.57
CA PRO A 75 5.51 -3.20 -8.11
C PRO A 75 4.84 -2.32 -9.15
N LEU A 76 5.12 -1.04 -9.07
CA LEU A 76 4.63 -0.08 -10.03
C LEU A 76 5.75 0.28 -11.00
N LYS A 77 5.45 1.22 -11.88
CA LYS A 77 6.39 1.63 -12.90
C LYS A 77 7.71 2.15 -12.35
N TYR A 78 7.65 2.86 -11.25
CA TYR A 78 8.84 3.47 -10.68
C TYR A 78 9.47 2.57 -9.63
N PRO A 79 10.79 2.57 -9.51
CA PRO A 79 11.45 1.72 -8.53
C PRO A 79 11.03 2.09 -7.11
N MET A 80 10.95 1.09 -6.27
CA MET A 80 10.61 1.26 -4.86
C MET A 80 9.23 1.90 -4.64
N CYS A 81 8.34 1.69 -5.62
CA CYS A 81 6.95 2.13 -5.51
C CYS A 81 6.04 0.93 -5.72
N TRP A 82 5.01 0.83 -4.89
CA TRP A 82 4.10 -0.31 -4.93
C TRP A 82 2.66 0.15 -4.81
N GLY A 83 1.77 -0.64 -5.41
CA GLY A 83 0.35 -0.42 -5.29
C GLY A 83 -0.30 -1.53 -4.49
N VAL A 84 -1.43 -1.25 -3.88
CA VAL A 84 -2.19 -2.20 -3.09
C VAL A 84 -3.66 -2.06 -3.41
N LEU A 85 -4.30 -3.21 -3.65
CA LEU A 85 -5.73 -3.25 -3.91
C LEU A 85 -6.47 -3.73 -2.67
N VAL A 86 -7.68 -3.23 -2.50
CA VAL A 86 -8.57 -3.73 -1.46
C VAL A 86 -9.53 -4.68 -2.13
N GLU A 87 -9.65 -5.88 -1.57
CA GLU A 87 -10.47 -6.94 -2.14
C GLU A 87 -11.43 -7.47 -1.12
N ARG A 88 -12.60 -7.82 -1.58
CA ARG A 88 -13.55 -8.48 -0.72
C ARG A 88 -13.07 -9.89 -0.42
N SER A 89 -13.21 -10.28 0.82
CA SER A 89 -12.78 -11.60 1.21
C SER A 89 -13.65 -12.67 0.56
N ALA A 90 -13.05 -13.48 -0.28
CA ALA A 90 -13.83 -14.42 -1.05
C ALA A 90 -14.37 -15.56 -0.23
N CYS A 91 -13.71 -15.88 0.84
CA CYS A 91 -14.12 -17.03 1.61
C CYS A 91 -15.38 -16.78 2.42
N ARG A 92 -15.92 -15.60 2.28
CA ARG A 92 -17.06 -15.31 3.02
C ARG A 92 -18.27 -15.90 2.57
N ASN A 93 -18.36 -16.37 1.50
CA ASN A 93 -19.52 -16.83 1.04
C ASN A 93 -19.86 -18.09 1.29
N LEU A 94 -19.72 -18.56 1.95
CA LEU A 94 -20.12 -19.76 2.06
C LEU A 94 -21.21 -20.06 2.53
N LYS A 95 -21.69 -20.11 2.37
CA LYS A 95 -22.75 -20.47 2.62
C LYS A 95 -23.21 -20.70 2.50
#